data_f16eb5bede78b22e5b96a14f6e716628
#
_entry.id   f16eb5bede78b22e5b96a14f6e716628
#
_cell.length_a   1.000
_cell.length_b   1.000
_cell.length_c   1.000
_cell.angle_alpha   90.00
_cell.angle_beta   90.00
_cell.angle_gamma   90.00
#
_symmetry.space_group_name_H-M   'P 1'
#
loop_
_entity.id
_entity.type
_entity.pdbx_description
1 polymer ?
#
loop_
_entity_poly.entity_id
_entity_poly.type
_entity_poly.pdbx_seq_one_letter_code
_entity_poly.pdbx_strand_id
1 'polypeptide(L)'
;MDREPGIEERVGHERAELEEAVHVEKHNAITPVPEEYKDATPLDQFWIWAGANIAPINWVLGALGIVLGLGFWDTVLVLALGNAIGVVIFGLFVLMGQRTGVTQMVLSRSAFGRRGAYFPAFFQIVIATGWIAINTWIILDLSVALLDKLGIPDSATTKVVVVLVLMAIQVGLATLGFYAIRTFEKWTVPVTLVILVAMSVVAWSKGNIDWGFAGEATGAARLTAMSQVMTAIGIGWGITWLAYASDYSRFVPRTTRRSRLFWAGALGQFVPVLWLGILGASIATTGTGADPAVIIVNTFGALAVPVLFLVLHGPIATNILNVYSTSVSALAVDIKVPRHVLTIIVGVFATAFTLYLVFAGSLAEQLDAWLASVVAWASPWAAIMLVHFYIIRREDIDVEALYQPPRESRVGDVNWAAMISLLVGLVMTWLFLYGLVAPLQGPIARALNGLDLSWLAGMLTAGILYYALHRLGVATPQTGVGQGIGESSRAGGKTGG
;
A
#
# COMPACT_ATOMS: atom_id res chain seq x y z
N MET A 1 34.00 -33.45 19.77
CA MET A 1 32.59 -33.84 19.98
C MET A 1 31.88 -32.63 20.60
N ASP A 2 31.48 -31.71 19.74
CA ASP A 2 30.73 -30.54 20.17
C ASP A 2 29.31 -31.00 20.51
N ARG A 3 28.91 -30.81 21.77
CA ARG A 3 27.56 -31.14 22.19
C ARG A 3 26.62 -30.17 21.48
N GLU A 4 25.64 -30.67 20.76
CA GLU A 4 24.55 -29.82 20.27
C GLU A 4 23.90 -29.11 21.47
N PRO A 5 23.65 -27.78 21.36
CA PRO A 5 23.04 -27.03 22.43
C PRO A 5 21.65 -27.60 22.77
N GLY A 6 21.35 -27.69 24.06
CA GLY A 6 20.07 -28.19 24.54
C GLY A 6 18.89 -27.35 24.05
N ILE A 7 17.66 -27.91 24.08
CA ILE A 7 16.45 -27.22 23.60
C ILE A 7 16.25 -25.89 24.34
N GLU A 8 16.52 -25.83 25.64
CA GLU A 8 16.42 -24.60 26.45
C GLU A 8 17.45 -23.55 26.05
N GLU A 9 18.65 -23.97 25.67
CA GLU A 9 19.75 -23.09 25.25
C GLU A 9 19.45 -22.52 23.84
N ARG A 10 18.88 -23.31 22.92
CA ARG A 10 18.40 -22.86 21.61
C ARG A 10 17.23 -21.87 21.74
N VAL A 11 16.24 -22.18 22.58
CA VAL A 11 15.10 -21.30 22.83
C VAL A 11 15.55 -19.99 23.49
N GLY A 12 16.52 -20.05 24.39
CA GLY A 12 17.13 -18.86 25.00
C GLY A 12 17.85 -17.99 24.00
N HIS A 13 18.60 -18.61 23.07
CA HIS A 13 19.33 -17.90 22.01
C HIS A 13 18.37 -17.24 21.00
N GLU A 14 17.38 -17.97 20.51
CA GLU A 14 16.35 -17.44 19.59
C GLU A 14 15.57 -16.28 20.23
N ARG A 15 15.30 -16.37 21.54
CA ARG A 15 14.62 -15.30 22.27
C ARG A 15 15.48 -14.04 22.39
N ALA A 16 16.77 -14.18 22.68
CA ALA A 16 17.71 -13.07 22.75
C ALA A 16 17.91 -12.37 21.39
N GLU A 17 18.03 -13.15 20.31
CA GLU A 17 18.11 -12.62 18.93
C GLU A 17 16.85 -11.86 18.54
N LEU A 18 15.66 -12.37 18.90
CA LEU A 18 14.40 -11.71 18.65
C LEU A 18 14.26 -10.40 19.43
N GLU A 19 14.66 -10.39 20.71
CA GLU A 19 14.67 -9.20 21.55
C GLU A 19 15.62 -8.12 21.00
N GLU A 20 16.80 -8.51 20.50
CA GLU A 20 17.76 -7.61 19.87
C GLU A 20 17.22 -7.06 18.53
N ALA A 21 16.65 -7.92 17.68
CA ALA A 21 16.04 -7.51 16.42
C ALA A 21 14.89 -6.52 16.63
N VAL A 22 14.04 -6.77 17.63
CA VAL A 22 12.95 -5.85 18.04
C VAL A 22 13.52 -4.53 18.56
N HIS A 23 14.61 -4.57 19.34
CA HIS A 23 15.27 -3.37 19.85
C HIS A 23 15.84 -2.52 18.72
N VAL A 24 16.53 -3.13 17.75
CA VAL A 24 17.07 -2.46 16.55
C VAL A 24 15.94 -1.82 15.74
N GLU A 25 14.86 -2.54 15.49
CA GLU A 25 13.71 -2.01 14.75
C GLU A 25 13.05 -0.83 15.47
N LYS A 26 12.96 -0.89 16.78
CA LYS A 26 12.34 0.16 17.59
C LYS A 26 13.13 1.48 17.56
N HIS A 27 14.46 1.41 17.54
CA HIS A 27 15.34 2.59 17.66
C HIS A 27 15.92 3.04 16.31
N ASN A 28 16.18 2.12 15.39
CA ASN A 28 16.82 2.36 14.10
C ASN A 28 15.98 1.82 12.91
N ALA A 29 14.68 2.03 12.95
CA ALA A 29 13.72 1.40 12.04
C ALA A 29 13.95 1.61 10.54
N ILE A 30 14.69 2.63 10.14
CA ILE A 30 15.01 2.88 8.71
C ILE A 30 16.37 2.35 8.28
N THR A 31 17.22 1.87 9.19
CA THR A 31 18.50 1.26 8.80
C THR A 31 18.29 -0.03 8.01
N PRO A 32 19.25 -0.42 7.14
CA PRO A 32 19.17 -1.69 6.45
C PRO A 32 19.05 -2.84 7.45
N VAL A 33 18.14 -3.78 7.19
CA VAL A 33 18.02 -4.99 8.01
C VAL A 33 19.21 -5.89 7.71
N PRO A 34 20.08 -6.20 8.69
CA PRO A 34 21.18 -7.14 8.53
C PRO A 34 20.66 -8.52 8.10
N GLU A 35 21.46 -9.26 7.31
CA GLU A 35 20.98 -10.52 6.72
C GLU A 35 20.67 -11.60 7.79
N GLU A 36 21.41 -11.57 8.91
CA GLU A 36 21.19 -12.44 10.08
C GLU A 36 19.82 -12.25 10.76
N TYR A 37 19.23 -11.07 10.66
CA TYR A 37 17.90 -10.77 11.24
C TYR A 37 16.75 -10.92 10.23
N LYS A 38 17.04 -11.36 9.02
CA LYS A 38 16.02 -11.59 8.00
C LYS A 38 15.46 -13.01 8.10
N ASP A 39 14.33 -13.14 8.74
CA ASP A 39 13.65 -14.42 9.02
C ASP A 39 12.25 -14.54 8.40
N ALA A 40 11.77 -13.48 7.73
CA ALA A 40 10.45 -13.50 7.14
C ALA A 40 10.38 -14.41 5.90
N THR A 41 9.30 -15.17 5.80
CA THR A 41 9.05 -16.10 4.71
C THR A 41 8.13 -15.50 3.64
N PRO A 42 8.06 -16.08 2.42
CA PRO A 42 7.02 -15.71 1.46
C PRO A 42 5.60 -15.86 2.01
N LEU A 43 5.34 -16.84 2.86
CA LEU A 43 4.03 -17.05 3.46
C LEU A 43 3.68 -15.91 4.45
N ASP A 44 4.65 -15.39 5.20
CA ASP A 44 4.43 -14.21 6.04
C ASP A 44 4.04 -13.00 5.18
N GLN A 45 4.70 -12.81 4.02
CA GLN A 45 4.33 -11.75 3.09
C GLN A 45 2.91 -11.94 2.54
N PHE A 46 2.52 -13.17 2.23
CA PHE A 46 1.14 -13.46 1.81
C PHE A 46 0.14 -13.06 2.90
N TRP A 47 0.37 -13.45 4.17
CA TRP A 47 -0.54 -13.14 5.27
C TRP A 47 -0.64 -11.64 5.54
N ILE A 48 0.50 -10.93 5.55
CA ILE A 48 0.53 -9.46 5.74
C ILE A 48 -0.31 -8.76 4.67
N TRP A 49 -0.10 -9.10 3.40
CA TRP A 49 -0.84 -8.45 2.31
C TRP A 49 -2.28 -8.93 2.18
N ALA A 50 -2.58 -10.17 2.55
CA ALA A 50 -3.96 -10.65 2.62
C ALA A 50 -4.73 -9.95 3.74
N GLY A 51 -4.14 -9.82 4.93
CA GLY A 51 -4.76 -9.10 6.05
C GLY A 51 -5.05 -7.63 5.73
N ALA A 52 -4.09 -6.95 5.13
CA ALA A 52 -4.26 -5.57 4.67
C ALA A 52 -5.40 -5.39 3.66
N ASN A 53 -5.78 -6.46 2.95
CA ASN A 53 -6.76 -6.40 1.86
C ASN A 53 -8.08 -7.14 2.15
N ILE A 54 -8.18 -7.88 3.26
CA ILE A 54 -9.48 -8.42 3.73
C ILE A 54 -10.21 -7.31 4.49
N ALA A 55 -10.70 -6.32 3.77
CA ALA A 55 -11.36 -5.16 4.36
C ALA A 55 -12.69 -4.86 3.65
N PRO A 56 -13.76 -4.43 4.37
CA PRO A 56 -15.07 -4.10 3.81
C PRO A 56 -15.04 -3.06 2.71
N ILE A 57 -14.03 -2.19 2.71
CA ILE A 57 -13.81 -1.21 1.65
C ILE A 57 -13.78 -1.88 0.27
N ASN A 58 -13.26 -3.09 0.14
CA ASN A 58 -13.21 -3.82 -1.13
C ASN A 58 -14.60 -4.25 -1.62
N TRP A 59 -15.60 -4.38 -0.73
CA TRP A 59 -17.00 -4.60 -1.13
C TRP A 59 -17.59 -3.35 -1.75
N VAL A 60 -17.38 -2.20 -1.09
CA VAL A 60 -17.82 -0.89 -1.60
C VAL A 60 -17.25 -0.65 -2.99
N LEU A 61 -15.96 -0.90 -3.15
CA LEU A 61 -15.26 -0.75 -4.42
C LEU A 61 -15.81 -1.72 -5.49
N GLY A 62 -16.10 -2.97 -5.13
CA GLY A 62 -16.73 -3.90 -6.05
C GLY A 62 -18.13 -3.47 -6.48
N ALA A 63 -18.91 -2.93 -5.56
CA ALA A 63 -20.26 -2.42 -5.84
C ALA A 63 -20.23 -1.18 -6.77
N LEU A 64 -19.15 -0.40 -6.77
CA LEU A 64 -19.04 0.84 -7.57
C LEU A 64 -19.23 0.59 -9.07
N GLY A 65 -18.76 -0.52 -9.61
CA GLY A 65 -18.99 -0.87 -11.03
C GLY A 65 -20.48 -0.93 -11.37
N ILE A 66 -21.26 -1.59 -10.50
CA ILE A 66 -22.73 -1.69 -10.65
C ILE A 66 -23.37 -0.31 -10.50
N VAL A 67 -22.93 0.49 -9.51
CA VAL A 67 -23.44 1.86 -9.29
C VAL A 67 -23.16 2.78 -10.48
N LEU A 68 -22.03 2.58 -11.18
CA LEU A 68 -21.68 3.31 -12.42
C LEU A 68 -22.40 2.75 -13.67
N GLY A 69 -23.33 1.82 -13.48
CA GLY A 69 -24.17 1.26 -14.54
C GLY A 69 -23.54 0.11 -15.31
N LEU A 70 -22.41 -0.45 -14.88
CA LEU A 70 -21.82 -1.63 -15.51
C LEU A 70 -22.62 -2.90 -15.19
N GLY A 71 -22.60 -3.84 -16.14
CA GLY A 71 -23.06 -5.19 -15.86
C GLY A 71 -22.15 -5.91 -14.87
N PHE A 72 -22.68 -6.99 -14.26
CA PHE A 72 -21.91 -7.78 -13.29
C PHE A 72 -20.57 -8.27 -13.86
N TRP A 73 -20.59 -8.91 -15.02
CA TRP A 73 -19.38 -9.47 -15.63
C TRP A 73 -18.40 -8.40 -16.15
N ASP A 74 -18.89 -7.24 -16.58
CA ASP A 74 -18.03 -6.10 -16.91
C ASP A 74 -17.28 -5.63 -15.68
N THR A 75 -17.97 -5.50 -14.57
CA THR A 75 -17.37 -5.11 -13.28
C THR A 75 -16.31 -6.12 -12.86
N VAL A 76 -16.61 -7.41 -12.88
CA VAL A 76 -15.65 -8.49 -12.54
C VAL A 76 -14.43 -8.45 -13.46
N LEU A 77 -14.63 -8.25 -14.76
CA LEU A 77 -13.54 -8.19 -15.75
C LEU A 77 -12.58 -7.03 -15.46
N VAL A 78 -13.10 -5.82 -15.25
CA VAL A 78 -12.23 -4.65 -15.02
C VAL A 78 -11.56 -4.69 -13.66
N LEU A 79 -12.21 -5.25 -12.64
CA LEU A 79 -11.61 -5.53 -11.35
C LEU A 79 -10.44 -6.52 -11.47
N ALA A 80 -10.66 -7.63 -12.17
CA ALA A 80 -9.64 -8.67 -12.35
C ALA A 80 -8.43 -8.16 -13.15
N LEU A 81 -8.67 -7.51 -14.29
CA LEU A 81 -7.61 -7.00 -15.16
C LEU A 81 -6.82 -5.89 -14.49
N GLY A 82 -7.51 -4.91 -13.91
CA GLY A 82 -6.85 -3.78 -13.24
C GLY A 82 -6.02 -4.24 -12.05
N ASN A 83 -6.59 -5.10 -11.18
CA ASN A 83 -5.82 -5.66 -10.06
C ASN A 83 -4.65 -6.53 -10.55
N ALA A 84 -4.81 -7.33 -11.60
CA ALA A 84 -3.70 -8.12 -12.15
C ALA A 84 -2.52 -7.24 -12.58
N ILE A 85 -2.79 -6.11 -13.25
CA ILE A 85 -1.76 -5.12 -13.61
C ILE A 85 -1.13 -4.52 -12.36
N GLY A 86 -1.95 -4.06 -11.40
CA GLY A 86 -1.49 -3.44 -10.16
C GLY A 86 -0.60 -4.36 -9.33
N VAL A 87 -0.98 -5.64 -9.15
CA VAL A 87 -0.22 -6.58 -8.33
C VAL A 87 1.06 -7.10 -9.01
N VAL A 88 1.13 -7.10 -10.34
CA VAL A 88 2.39 -7.37 -11.05
C VAL A 88 3.40 -6.27 -10.75
N ILE A 89 2.98 -5.01 -10.81
CA ILE A 89 3.82 -3.87 -10.43
C ILE A 89 4.20 -3.98 -8.95
N PHE A 90 3.24 -4.28 -8.08
CA PHE A 90 3.46 -4.46 -6.65
C PHE A 90 4.49 -5.55 -6.34
N GLY A 91 4.40 -6.71 -6.98
CA GLY A 91 5.38 -7.80 -6.83
C GLY A 91 6.81 -7.37 -7.16
N LEU A 92 6.99 -6.49 -8.16
CA LEU A 92 8.32 -5.91 -8.46
C LEU A 92 8.83 -5.05 -7.30
N PHE A 93 7.97 -4.25 -6.65
CA PHE A 93 8.34 -3.45 -5.49
C PHE A 93 8.66 -4.32 -4.26
N VAL A 94 7.95 -5.42 -4.06
CA VAL A 94 8.28 -6.43 -3.02
C VAL A 94 9.70 -6.97 -3.19
N LEU A 95 10.13 -7.21 -4.43
CA LEU A 95 11.50 -7.66 -4.71
C LEU A 95 12.56 -6.59 -4.42
N MET A 96 12.23 -5.30 -4.52
CA MET A 96 13.15 -4.21 -4.17
C MET A 96 13.54 -4.26 -2.69
N GLY A 97 12.58 -4.46 -1.79
CA GLY A 97 12.84 -4.57 -0.35
C GLY A 97 13.71 -5.76 0.02
N GLN A 98 13.43 -6.94 -0.52
CA GLN A 98 14.26 -8.12 -0.34
C GLN A 98 15.71 -7.86 -0.79
N ARG A 99 15.89 -7.24 -1.96
CA ARG A 99 17.21 -7.00 -2.55
C ARG A 99 18.04 -6.01 -1.76
N THR A 100 17.40 -4.95 -1.25
CA THR A 100 18.11 -3.82 -0.62
C THR A 100 18.12 -3.88 0.90
N GLY A 101 17.11 -4.47 1.53
CA GLY A 101 16.96 -4.50 2.99
C GLY A 101 16.51 -3.17 3.59
N VAL A 102 16.10 -2.19 2.76
CA VAL A 102 15.72 -0.84 3.22
C VAL A 102 14.23 -0.57 2.99
N THR A 103 13.70 0.44 3.68
CA THR A 103 12.30 0.87 3.54
C THR A 103 12.05 1.57 2.21
N GLN A 104 10.81 1.59 1.76
CA GLN A 104 10.46 2.07 0.42
C GLN A 104 10.80 3.55 0.21
N MET A 105 10.55 4.41 1.19
CA MET A 105 10.85 5.84 1.05
C MET A 105 12.36 6.13 1.20
N VAL A 106 13.11 5.33 1.96
CA VAL A 106 14.58 5.40 1.95
C VAL A 106 15.12 4.95 0.59
N LEU A 107 14.56 3.89 0.01
CA LEU A 107 14.96 3.44 -1.33
C LEU A 107 14.71 4.51 -2.40
N SER A 108 13.69 5.34 -2.26
CA SER A 108 13.42 6.47 -3.16
C SER A 108 14.58 7.47 -3.24
N ARG A 109 15.46 7.54 -2.22
CA ARG A 109 16.67 8.36 -2.24
C ARG A 109 17.60 7.98 -3.40
N SER A 110 17.61 6.72 -3.80
CA SER A 110 18.43 6.26 -4.93
C SER A 110 18.04 6.93 -6.25
N ALA A 111 16.75 7.15 -6.47
CA ALA A 111 16.22 7.74 -7.70
C ALA A 111 16.14 9.27 -7.62
N PHE A 112 15.75 9.83 -6.46
CA PHE A 112 15.44 11.24 -6.30
C PHE A 112 16.58 12.07 -5.68
N GLY A 113 17.59 11.40 -5.15
CA GLY A 113 18.65 12.03 -4.34
C GLY A 113 18.26 12.13 -2.86
N ARG A 114 19.22 12.49 -2.02
CA ARG A 114 19.10 12.42 -0.55
C ARG A 114 17.96 13.27 0.01
N ARG A 115 17.84 14.53 -0.45
CA ARG A 115 16.75 15.45 -0.09
C ARG A 115 15.59 15.42 -1.08
N GLY A 116 15.86 15.12 -2.35
CA GLY A 116 14.81 15.00 -3.36
C GLY A 116 13.73 13.96 -2.98
N ALA A 117 14.14 12.89 -2.27
CA ALA A 117 13.23 11.87 -1.76
C ALA A 117 12.26 12.35 -0.66
N TYR A 118 12.49 13.53 -0.06
CA TYR A 118 11.55 14.10 0.91
C TYR A 118 10.18 14.42 0.28
N PHE A 119 10.18 14.77 -1.00
CA PHE A 119 8.95 15.08 -1.72
C PHE A 119 8.01 13.86 -1.82
N PRO A 120 8.42 12.70 -2.39
CA PRO A 120 7.58 11.52 -2.40
C PRO A 120 7.26 10.99 -0.99
N ALA A 121 8.20 11.09 -0.03
CA ALA A 121 7.93 10.68 1.35
C ALA A 121 6.86 11.56 2.02
N PHE A 122 6.85 12.87 1.77
CA PHE A 122 5.81 13.77 2.25
C PHE A 122 4.43 13.39 1.68
N PHE A 123 4.33 13.14 0.37
CA PHE A 123 3.08 12.67 -0.23
C PHE A 123 2.59 11.38 0.40
N GLN A 124 3.51 10.43 0.61
CA GLN A 124 3.19 9.17 1.27
C GLN A 124 2.63 9.37 2.69
N ILE A 125 3.23 10.25 3.49
CA ILE A 125 2.76 10.56 4.85
C ILE A 125 1.34 11.13 4.82
N VAL A 126 1.09 12.12 3.95
CA VAL A 126 -0.22 12.77 3.83
C VAL A 126 -1.29 11.76 3.41
N ILE A 127 -1.03 11.03 2.32
CA ILE A 127 -1.98 10.06 1.76
C ILE A 127 -2.25 8.91 2.75
N ALA A 128 -1.20 8.37 3.36
CA ALA A 128 -1.36 7.31 4.35
C ALA A 128 -2.16 7.77 5.58
N THR A 129 -1.95 9.00 6.04
CA THR A 129 -2.74 9.59 7.14
C THR A 129 -4.22 9.68 6.79
N GLY A 130 -4.55 10.06 5.56
CA GLY A 130 -5.92 10.05 5.09
C GLY A 130 -6.53 8.64 5.02
N TRP A 131 -5.76 7.67 4.57
CA TRP A 131 -6.20 6.26 4.58
C TRP A 131 -6.44 5.74 6.00
N ILE A 132 -5.63 6.12 6.99
CA ILE A 132 -5.89 5.80 8.40
C ILE A 132 -7.24 6.36 8.82
N ALA A 133 -7.54 7.61 8.46
CA ALA A 133 -8.80 8.24 8.82
C ALA A 133 -10.01 7.58 8.13
N ILE A 134 -9.95 7.34 6.82
CA ILE A 134 -11.03 6.72 6.05
C ILE A 134 -11.31 5.29 6.54
N ASN A 135 -10.29 4.46 6.71
CA ASN A 135 -10.47 3.11 7.21
C ASN A 135 -11.02 3.11 8.64
N THR A 136 -10.57 4.04 9.50
CA THR A 136 -11.13 4.17 10.86
C THR A 136 -12.58 4.62 10.82
N TRP A 137 -12.99 5.47 9.87
CA TRP A 137 -14.39 5.82 9.68
C TRP A 137 -15.24 4.61 9.29
N ILE A 138 -14.77 3.79 8.34
CA ILE A 138 -15.47 2.55 7.96
C ILE A 138 -15.62 1.60 9.16
N ILE A 139 -14.56 1.46 9.98
CA ILE A 139 -14.65 0.66 11.21
C ILE A 139 -15.64 1.27 12.20
N LEU A 140 -15.66 2.59 12.31
CA LEU A 140 -16.60 3.31 13.17
C LEU A 140 -18.04 3.00 12.77
N ASP A 141 -18.39 3.11 11.49
CA ASP A 141 -19.75 2.85 11.00
C ASP A 141 -20.16 1.39 11.27
N LEU A 142 -19.27 0.43 11.03
CA LEU A 142 -19.47 -0.99 11.37
C LEU A 142 -19.64 -1.19 12.89
N SER A 143 -18.82 -0.50 13.68
CA SER A 143 -18.87 -0.61 15.15
C SER A 143 -20.16 0.00 15.71
N VAL A 144 -20.58 1.14 15.19
CA VAL A 144 -21.83 1.79 15.59
C VAL A 144 -23.03 0.91 15.22
N ALA A 145 -23.04 0.30 14.02
CA ALA A 145 -24.07 -0.65 13.62
C ALA A 145 -24.13 -1.88 14.55
N LEU A 146 -22.96 -2.37 15.02
CA LEU A 146 -22.90 -3.45 16.00
C LEU A 146 -23.43 -3.00 17.37
N LEU A 147 -23.02 -1.82 17.87
CA LEU A 147 -23.43 -1.27 19.15
C LEU A 147 -24.94 -0.98 19.20
N ASP A 148 -25.52 -0.51 18.09
CA ASP A 148 -26.96 -0.29 17.97
C ASP A 148 -27.74 -1.62 18.14
N LYS A 149 -27.25 -2.70 17.54
CA LYS A 149 -27.82 -4.05 17.76
C LYS A 149 -27.72 -4.54 19.19
N LEU A 150 -26.76 -4.02 19.96
CA LEU A 150 -26.56 -4.30 21.38
C LEU A 150 -27.30 -3.30 22.30
N GLY A 151 -28.05 -2.36 21.73
CA GLY A 151 -28.84 -1.37 22.47
C GLY A 151 -28.08 -0.11 22.89
N ILE A 152 -26.89 0.12 22.36
CA ILE A 152 -26.10 1.35 22.60
C ILE A 152 -26.38 2.33 21.44
N PRO A 153 -26.97 3.51 21.72
CA PRO A 153 -27.43 4.41 20.66
C PRO A 153 -26.28 5.05 19.89
N ASP A 154 -26.51 5.33 18.60
CA ASP A 154 -25.64 6.18 17.79
C ASP A 154 -25.70 7.62 18.35
N SER A 155 -24.59 8.06 18.92
CA SER A 155 -24.42 9.41 19.46
C SER A 155 -23.01 9.93 19.15
N ALA A 156 -22.84 11.26 19.19
CA ALA A 156 -21.51 11.87 19.04
C ALA A 156 -20.50 11.31 20.06
N THR A 157 -20.93 11.09 21.31
CA THR A 157 -20.11 10.51 22.37
C THR A 157 -19.71 9.08 22.02
N THR A 158 -20.65 8.25 21.55
CA THR A 158 -20.38 6.87 21.11
C THR A 158 -19.33 6.87 20.00
N LYS A 159 -19.50 7.72 18.98
CA LYS A 159 -18.54 7.84 17.86
C LYS A 159 -17.14 8.22 18.33
N VAL A 160 -17.03 9.23 19.21
CA VAL A 160 -15.72 9.66 19.74
C VAL A 160 -15.06 8.55 20.53
N VAL A 161 -15.79 7.88 21.44
CA VAL A 161 -15.24 6.78 22.24
C VAL A 161 -14.77 5.62 21.36
N VAL A 162 -15.58 5.23 20.38
CA VAL A 162 -15.22 4.15 19.44
C VAL A 162 -13.96 4.51 18.65
N VAL A 163 -13.87 5.73 18.09
CA VAL A 163 -12.67 6.18 17.37
C VAL A 163 -11.44 6.12 18.26
N LEU A 164 -11.52 6.60 19.51
CA LEU A 164 -10.39 6.57 20.45
C LEU A 164 -9.94 5.15 20.76
N VAL A 165 -10.87 4.23 21.00
CA VAL A 165 -10.56 2.82 21.27
C VAL A 165 -9.92 2.15 20.07
N LEU A 166 -10.50 2.33 18.87
CA LEU A 166 -9.97 1.77 17.63
C LEU A 166 -8.56 2.29 17.34
N MET A 167 -8.36 3.60 17.43
CA MET A 167 -7.05 4.19 17.21
C MET A 167 -6.02 3.75 18.25
N ALA A 168 -6.40 3.59 19.52
CA ALA A 168 -5.51 3.05 20.54
C ALA A 168 -5.03 1.64 20.20
N ILE A 169 -5.91 0.77 19.71
CA ILE A 169 -5.57 -0.60 19.26
C ILE A 169 -4.62 -0.54 18.05
N GLN A 170 -4.97 0.23 17.01
CA GLN A 170 -4.20 0.32 15.77
C GLN A 170 -2.80 0.90 16.01
N VAL A 171 -2.71 2.00 16.73
CA VAL A 171 -1.45 2.67 17.08
C VAL A 171 -0.61 1.81 18.02
N GLY A 172 -1.26 1.17 19.01
CA GLY A 172 -0.59 0.27 19.95
C GLY A 172 0.12 -0.88 19.24
N LEU A 173 -0.59 -1.60 18.35
CA LEU A 173 -0.01 -2.70 17.59
C LEU A 173 1.08 -2.21 16.61
N ALA A 174 0.84 -1.10 15.89
CA ALA A 174 1.85 -0.53 14.99
C ALA A 174 3.13 -0.10 15.73
N THR A 175 3.00 0.37 16.97
CA THR A 175 4.13 0.77 17.82
C THR A 175 5.05 -0.40 18.17
N LEU A 176 4.49 -1.62 18.28
CA LEU A 176 5.28 -2.84 18.50
C LEU A 176 6.12 -3.27 17.30
N GLY A 177 5.77 -2.81 16.07
CA GLY A 177 6.56 -2.97 14.87
C GLY A 177 6.30 -4.23 14.06
N PHE A 178 7.21 -4.51 13.11
CA PHE A 178 7.05 -5.56 12.11
C PHE A 178 6.75 -6.95 12.68
N TYR A 179 7.46 -7.37 13.73
CA TYR A 179 7.30 -8.72 14.28
C TYR A 179 5.92 -8.93 14.92
N ALA A 180 5.38 -7.89 15.57
CA ALA A 180 4.02 -7.93 16.11
C ALA A 180 2.97 -7.96 15.00
N ILE A 181 3.17 -7.14 13.95
CA ILE A 181 2.31 -7.11 12.75
C ILE A 181 2.29 -8.49 12.09
N ARG A 182 3.47 -9.07 11.82
CA ARG A 182 3.61 -10.41 11.23
C ARG A 182 2.87 -11.48 12.06
N THR A 183 3.05 -11.44 13.37
CA THR A 183 2.41 -12.41 14.28
C THR A 183 0.89 -12.23 14.30
N PHE A 184 0.41 -10.99 14.36
CA PHE A 184 -1.01 -10.68 14.31
C PHE A 184 -1.64 -11.20 13.03
N GLU A 185 -1.09 -10.87 11.85
CA GLU A 185 -1.62 -11.28 10.57
C GLU A 185 -1.58 -12.80 10.37
N LYS A 186 -0.49 -13.44 10.78
CA LYS A 186 -0.32 -14.89 10.66
C LYS A 186 -1.43 -15.68 11.38
N TRP A 187 -1.92 -15.18 12.52
CA TRP A 187 -2.94 -15.87 13.30
C TRP A 187 -4.36 -15.44 12.96
N THR A 188 -4.57 -14.18 12.63
CA THR A 188 -5.91 -13.63 12.44
C THR A 188 -6.42 -13.80 11.02
N VAL A 189 -5.56 -13.67 10.01
CA VAL A 189 -5.96 -13.76 8.59
C VAL A 189 -6.55 -15.11 8.21
N PRO A 190 -5.98 -16.27 8.58
CA PRO A 190 -6.59 -17.56 8.26
C PRO A 190 -8.02 -17.70 8.82
N VAL A 191 -8.23 -17.22 10.06
CA VAL A 191 -9.57 -17.24 10.69
C VAL A 191 -10.54 -16.34 9.93
N THR A 192 -10.10 -15.13 9.60
CA THR A 192 -10.92 -14.17 8.83
C THR A 192 -11.26 -14.69 7.44
N LEU A 193 -10.33 -15.38 6.77
CA LEU A 193 -10.60 -16.03 5.47
C LEU A 193 -11.70 -17.10 5.57
N VAL A 194 -11.66 -17.95 6.60
CA VAL A 194 -12.71 -18.97 6.82
C VAL A 194 -14.08 -18.31 6.97
N ILE A 195 -14.14 -17.23 7.74
CA ILE A 195 -15.37 -16.48 7.95
C ILE A 195 -15.84 -15.82 6.65
N LEU A 196 -14.92 -15.25 5.88
CA LEU A 196 -15.22 -14.66 4.58
C LEU A 196 -15.80 -15.69 3.60
N VAL A 197 -15.26 -16.92 3.59
CA VAL A 197 -15.87 -18.04 2.83
C VAL A 197 -17.30 -18.29 3.28
N ALA A 198 -17.53 -18.45 4.59
CA ALA A 198 -18.86 -18.70 5.14
C ALA A 198 -19.84 -17.56 4.80
N MET A 199 -19.41 -16.31 4.91
CA MET A 199 -20.19 -15.14 4.52
C MET A 199 -20.55 -15.18 3.04
N SER A 200 -19.58 -15.47 2.15
CA SER A 200 -19.82 -15.54 0.72
C SER A 200 -20.85 -16.63 0.37
N VAL A 201 -20.73 -17.80 0.99
CA VAL A 201 -21.70 -18.88 0.80
C VAL A 201 -23.12 -18.45 1.22
N VAL A 202 -23.26 -17.80 2.36
CA VAL A 202 -24.57 -17.29 2.83
C VAL A 202 -25.11 -16.22 1.89
N ALA A 203 -24.30 -15.23 1.52
CA ALA A 203 -24.70 -14.14 0.64
C ALA A 203 -25.16 -14.66 -0.73
N TRP A 204 -24.39 -15.56 -1.32
CA TRP A 204 -24.67 -16.09 -2.66
C TRP A 204 -25.81 -17.12 -2.68
N SER A 205 -26.05 -17.83 -1.56
CA SER A 205 -27.15 -18.79 -1.48
C SER A 205 -28.49 -18.17 -1.11
N LYS A 206 -28.52 -17.05 -0.38
CA LYS A 206 -29.75 -16.42 0.14
C LYS A 206 -30.03 -15.04 -0.48
N GLY A 207 -29.06 -14.42 -1.14
CA GLY A 207 -29.10 -13.01 -1.50
C GLY A 207 -29.90 -12.65 -2.75
N ASN A 208 -30.54 -13.58 -3.43
CA ASN A 208 -31.24 -13.34 -4.72
C ASN A 208 -30.37 -12.59 -5.73
N ILE A 209 -29.12 -13.01 -5.86
CA ILE A 209 -28.13 -12.37 -6.73
C ILE A 209 -28.54 -12.51 -8.20
N ASP A 210 -28.55 -11.40 -8.93
CA ASP A 210 -28.69 -11.40 -10.37
C ASP A 210 -27.34 -11.54 -11.08
N TRP A 211 -26.91 -12.76 -11.31
CA TRP A 211 -25.67 -13.07 -12.03
C TRP A 211 -25.70 -12.66 -13.51
N GLY A 212 -26.88 -12.40 -14.05
CA GLY A 212 -27.12 -11.93 -15.43
C GLY A 212 -27.27 -10.42 -15.53
N PHE A 213 -27.10 -9.67 -14.43
CA PHE A 213 -27.27 -8.23 -14.41
C PHE A 213 -26.45 -7.56 -15.50
N ALA A 214 -27.15 -6.98 -16.48
CA ALA A 214 -26.52 -6.41 -17.68
C ALA A 214 -26.00 -4.98 -17.49
N GLY A 215 -26.51 -4.26 -16.47
CA GLY A 215 -26.26 -2.84 -16.27
C GLY A 215 -27.01 -1.96 -17.27
N GLU A 216 -26.93 -0.66 -17.09
CA GLU A 216 -27.59 0.36 -17.94
C GLU A 216 -26.62 1.04 -18.91
N ALA A 217 -25.31 1.02 -18.60
CA ALA A 217 -24.29 1.67 -19.40
C ALA A 217 -24.03 0.91 -20.70
N THR A 218 -24.15 1.59 -21.85
CA THR A 218 -23.91 1.02 -23.17
C THR A 218 -22.94 1.87 -23.99
N GLY A 219 -22.34 1.32 -25.05
CA GLY A 219 -21.48 2.05 -25.96
C GLY A 219 -20.34 2.80 -25.25
N ALA A 220 -20.23 4.10 -25.51
CA ALA A 220 -19.18 4.95 -24.94
C ALA A 220 -19.30 5.09 -23.42
N ALA A 221 -20.53 5.19 -22.87
CA ALA A 221 -20.74 5.29 -21.43
C ALA A 221 -20.23 4.04 -20.69
N ARG A 222 -20.42 2.85 -21.27
CA ARG A 222 -19.87 1.59 -20.74
C ARG A 222 -18.35 1.61 -20.69
N LEU A 223 -17.68 2.02 -21.78
CA LEU A 223 -16.22 2.12 -21.82
C LEU A 223 -15.68 3.14 -20.79
N THR A 224 -16.36 4.27 -20.65
CA THR A 224 -16.04 5.28 -19.64
C THR A 224 -16.14 4.71 -18.23
N ALA A 225 -17.26 4.08 -17.86
CA ALA A 225 -17.44 3.46 -16.57
C ALA A 225 -16.40 2.35 -16.33
N MET A 226 -16.10 1.51 -17.33
CA MET A 226 -15.03 0.51 -17.23
C MET A 226 -13.67 1.12 -16.96
N SER A 227 -13.31 2.23 -17.62
CA SER A 227 -12.04 2.90 -17.40
C SER A 227 -11.94 3.50 -16.00
N GLN A 228 -13.01 4.09 -15.49
CA GLN A 228 -13.08 4.67 -14.13
C GLN A 228 -12.91 3.59 -13.06
N VAL A 229 -13.67 2.49 -13.16
CA VAL A 229 -13.53 1.35 -12.24
C VAL A 229 -12.15 0.74 -12.31
N MET A 230 -11.60 0.56 -13.52
CA MET A 230 -10.27 0.01 -13.71
C MET A 230 -9.18 0.90 -13.08
N THR A 231 -9.28 2.21 -13.22
CA THR A 231 -8.32 3.16 -12.64
C THR A 231 -8.46 3.25 -11.14
N ALA A 232 -9.66 3.50 -10.63
CA ALA A 232 -9.86 3.75 -9.21
C ALA A 232 -9.62 2.51 -8.36
N ILE A 233 -10.10 1.35 -8.80
CA ILE A 233 -10.15 0.14 -8.00
C ILE A 233 -9.13 -0.88 -8.46
N GLY A 234 -9.12 -1.19 -9.76
CA GLY A 234 -8.24 -2.21 -10.29
C GLY A 234 -6.78 -1.84 -10.08
N ILE A 235 -6.34 -0.80 -10.76
CA ILE A 235 -4.95 -0.35 -10.73
C ILE A 235 -4.67 0.50 -9.51
N GLY A 236 -5.57 1.44 -9.18
CA GLY A 236 -5.41 2.37 -8.05
C GLY A 236 -5.21 1.65 -6.73
N TRP A 237 -5.99 0.60 -6.46
CA TRP A 237 -5.81 -0.20 -5.24
C TRP A 237 -4.49 -0.98 -5.25
N GLY A 238 -4.10 -1.56 -6.39
CA GLY A 238 -2.81 -2.24 -6.56
C GLY A 238 -1.62 -1.30 -6.35
N ILE A 239 -1.71 -0.07 -6.87
CA ILE A 239 -0.66 0.95 -6.76
C ILE A 239 -0.58 1.54 -5.34
N THR A 240 -1.66 1.58 -4.59
CA THR A 240 -1.69 2.15 -3.22
C THR A 240 -0.61 1.55 -2.33
N TRP A 241 -0.37 0.24 -2.43
CA TRP A 241 0.58 -0.48 -1.57
C TRP A 241 2.03 -0.44 -2.02
N LEU A 242 2.34 0.14 -3.19
CA LEU A 242 3.72 0.23 -3.70
C LEU A 242 4.65 0.96 -2.74
N ALA A 243 4.15 2.03 -2.14
CA ALA A 243 4.90 2.86 -1.21
C ALA A 243 5.22 2.19 0.13
N TYR A 244 4.66 1.01 0.37
CA TYR A 244 4.83 0.21 1.59
C TYR A 244 5.57 -1.11 1.33
N ALA A 245 5.68 -1.55 0.09
CA ALA A 245 6.09 -2.91 -0.26
C ALA A 245 7.44 -3.30 0.37
N SER A 246 8.45 -2.43 0.28
CA SER A 246 9.78 -2.68 0.85
C SER A 246 9.81 -2.63 2.38
N ASP A 247 8.86 -1.92 3.03
CA ASP A 247 8.82 -1.79 4.48
C ASP A 247 8.64 -3.15 5.17
N TYR A 248 7.97 -4.08 4.49
CA TYR A 248 7.69 -5.44 4.97
C TYR A 248 8.59 -6.49 4.33
N SER A 249 8.89 -6.37 3.04
CA SER A 249 9.70 -7.36 2.33
C SER A 249 11.20 -7.28 2.61
N ARG A 250 11.69 -6.18 3.21
CA ARG A 250 13.10 -6.02 3.63
C ARG A 250 13.55 -7.03 4.68
N PHE A 251 12.62 -7.67 5.38
CA PHE A 251 12.88 -8.73 6.37
C PHE A 251 12.98 -10.12 5.75
N VAL A 252 12.81 -10.26 4.42
CA VAL A 252 12.91 -11.54 3.73
C VAL A 252 14.37 -11.78 3.30
N PRO A 253 14.98 -12.95 3.63
CA PRO A 253 16.34 -13.26 3.24
C PRO A 253 16.58 -13.19 1.73
N ARG A 254 17.76 -12.74 1.30
CA ARG A 254 18.14 -12.70 -0.12
C ARG A 254 18.21 -14.09 -0.76
N THR A 255 18.42 -15.13 0.04
CA THR A 255 18.42 -16.54 -0.39
C THR A 255 17.05 -17.05 -0.80
N THR A 256 15.98 -16.39 -0.35
CA THR A 256 14.61 -16.75 -0.70
C THR A 256 14.38 -16.58 -2.21
N ARG A 257 13.80 -17.60 -2.84
CA ARG A 257 13.52 -17.59 -4.28
C ARG A 257 12.60 -16.44 -4.66
N ARG A 258 13.08 -15.55 -5.53
CA ARG A 258 12.40 -14.32 -5.96
C ARG A 258 10.98 -14.56 -6.48
N SER A 259 10.78 -15.60 -7.30
CA SER A 259 9.44 -15.89 -7.83
C SER A 259 8.45 -16.30 -6.74
N ARG A 260 8.89 -17.01 -5.68
CA ARG A 260 8.01 -17.34 -4.55
C ARG A 260 7.62 -16.10 -3.78
N LEU A 261 8.56 -15.20 -3.54
CA LEU A 261 8.29 -13.94 -2.85
C LEU A 261 7.38 -13.03 -3.67
N PHE A 262 7.69 -12.86 -4.98
CA PHE A 262 6.86 -12.08 -5.89
C PHE A 262 5.40 -12.52 -5.86
N TRP A 263 5.14 -13.80 -6.09
CA TRP A 263 3.78 -14.32 -6.12
C TRP A 263 3.11 -14.34 -4.75
N ALA A 264 3.86 -14.51 -3.66
CA ALA A 264 3.30 -14.43 -2.32
C ALA A 264 2.76 -13.02 -2.01
N GLY A 265 3.53 -11.97 -2.28
CA GLY A 265 3.08 -10.59 -2.13
C GLY A 265 1.92 -10.26 -3.08
N ALA A 266 2.08 -10.58 -4.37
CA ALA A 266 1.08 -10.30 -5.39
C ALA A 266 -0.27 -11.01 -5.11
N LEU A 267 -0.25 -12.30 -4.80
CA LEU A 267 -1.47 -13.07 -4.52
C LEU A 267 -2.08 -12.72 -3.16
N GLY A 268 -1.25 -12.36 -2.16
CA GLY A 268 -1.75 -11.85 -0.88
C GLY A 268 -2.63 -10.63 -1.06
N GLN A 269 -2.30 -9.76 -2.00
CA GLN A 269 -3.12 -8.61 -2.35
C GLN A 269 -4.28 -8.99 -3.32
N PHE A 270 -3.99 -9.70 -4.40
CA PHE A 270 -4.93 -9.97 -5.49
C PHE A 270 -6.15 -10.77 -5.05
N VAL A 271 -5.93 -11.87 -4.31
CA VAL A 271 -7.00 -12.82 -3.99
C VAL A 271 -8.09 -12.18 -3.12
N PRO A 272 -7.79 -11.52 -1.99
CA PRO A 272 -8.82 -10.88 -1.17
C PRO A 272 -9.54 -9.74 -1.89
N VAL A 273 -8.80 -8.88 -2.62
CA VAL A 273 -9.39 -7.73 -3.33
C VAL A 273 -10.38 -8.19 -4.38
N LEU A 274 -9.98 -9.15 -5.22
CA LEU A 274 -10.86 -9.65 -6.26
C LEU A 274 -12.07 -10.40 -5.66
N TRP A 275 -11.86 -11.22 -4.64
CA TRP A 275 -12.93 -11.95 -3.97
C TRP A 275 -13.97 -11.01 -3.37
N LEU A 276 -13.51 -10.06 -2.53
CA LEU A 276 -14.41 -9.07 -1.90
C LEU A 276 -15.05 -8.14 -2.93
N GLY A 277 -14.31 -7.78 -3.99
CA GLY A 277 -14.88 -7.03 -5.11
C GLY A 277 -16.00 -7.78 -5.82
N ILE A 278 -15.83 -9.08 -6.10
CA ILE A 278 -16.90 -9.92 -6.69
C ILE A 278 -18.07 -10.04 -5.73
N LEU A 279 -17.82 -10.24 -4.43
CA LEU A 279 -18.87 -10.31 -3.42
C LEU A 279 -19.67 -9.01 -3.37
N GLY A 280 -18.99 -7.85 -3.33
CA GLY A 280 -19.63 -6.54 -3.34
C GLY A 280 -20.44 -6.27 -4.60
N ALA A 281 -19.86 -6.55 -5.78
CA ALA A 281 -20.54 -6.42 -7.06
C ALA A 281 -21.79 -7.30 -7.12
N SER A 282 -21.68 -8.58 -6.69
CA SER A 282 -22.82 -9.51 -6.72
C SER A 282 -23.97 -9.04 -5.82
N ILE A 283 -23.67 -8.59 -4.60
CA ILE A 283 -24.69 -8.08 -3.69
C ILE A 283 -25.32 -6.79 -4.21
N ALA A 284 -24.53 -5.90 -4.83
CA ALA A 284 -25.03 -4.65 -5.39
C ALA A 284 -26.10 -4.88 -6.50
N THR A 285 -26.09 -6.02 -7.20
CA THR A 285 -27.14 -6.37 -8.18
C THR A 285 -28.53 -6.53 -7.56
N THR A 286 -28.62 -6.68 -6.23
CA THR A 286 -29.89 -6.79 -5.50
C THR A 286 -30.52 -5.43 -5.17
N GLY A 287 -29.84 -4.31 -5.50
CA GLY A 287 -30.29 -2.96 -5.20
C GLY A 287 -30.07 -2.49 -3.74
N THR A 288 -29.30 -3.24 -2.93
CA THR A 288 -29.09 -2.93 -1.50
C THR A 288 -28.04 -1.82 -1.25
N GLY A 289 -27.46 -1.24 -2.30
CA GLY A 289 -26.42 -0.21 -2.19
C GLY A 289 -25.03 -0.76 -1.88
N ALA A 290 -24.10 0.12 -1.48
CA ALA A 290 -22.68 -0.22 -1.29
C ALA A 290 -22.23 -0.18 0.18
N ASP A 291 -23.07 0.22 1.14
CA ASP A 291 -22.71 0.31 2.55
C ASP A 291 -22.51 -1.07 3.18
N PRO A 292 -21.30 -1.43 3.65
CA PRO A 292 -20.99 -2.73 4.21
C PRO A 292 -21.85 -3.08 5.44
N ALA A 293 -22.15 -2.11 6.31
CA ALA A 293 -22.95 -2.36 7.51
C ALA A 293 -24.40 -2.69 7.13
N VAL A 294 -25.00 -1.94 6.22
CA VAL A 294 -26.34 -2.19 5.70
C VAL A 294 -26.41 -3.55 4.98
N ILE A 295 -25.43 -3.85 4.13
CA ILE A 295 -25.33 -5.13 3.44
C ILE A 295 -25.29 -6.29 4.43
N ILE A 296 -24.44 -6.21 5.46
CA ILE A 296 -24.30 -7.27 6.47
C ILE A 296 -25.61 -7.46 7.23
N VAL A 297 -26.21 -6.38 7.71
CA VAL A 297 -27.47 -6.46 8.46
C VAL A 297 -28.59 -7.06 7.64
N ASN A 298 -28.75 -6.66 6.38
CA ASN A 298 -29.82 -7.13 5.51
C ASN A 298 -29.61 -8.59 5.06
N THR A 299 -28.34 -8.99 4.82
CA THR A 299 -28.03 -10.32 4.28
C THR A 299 -27.98 -11.38 5.37
N PHE A 300 -27.46 -11.07 6.55
CA PHE A 300 -27.14 -12.06 7.59
C PHE A 300 -28.16 -12.12 8.74
N GLY A 301 -29.07 -11.15 8.85
CA GLY A 301 -30.13 -11.17 9.86
C GLY A 301 -29.60 -11.40 11.28
N ALA A 302 -30.00 -12.51 11.93
CA ALA A 302 -29.54 -12.83 13.28
C ALA A 302 -28.01 -13.09 13.40
N LEU A 303 -27.35 -13.46 12.31
CA LEU A 303 -25.89 -13.64 12.26
C LEU A 303 -25.14 -12.33 11.98
N ALA A 304 -25.84 -11.21 11.81
CA ALA A 304 -25.20 -9.91 11.53
C ALA A 304 -24.22 -9.50 12.64
N VAL A 305 -24.55 -9.72 13.91
CA VAL A 305 -23.70 -9.35 15.04
C VAL A 305 -22.34 -10.06 15.00
N PRO A 306 -22.24 -11.42 14.95
CA PRO A 306 -20.95 -12.07 14.83
C PRO A 306 -20.21 -11.70 13.54
N VAL A 307 -20.92 -11.51 12.42
CA VAL A 307 -20.30 -11.09 11.15
C VAL A 307 -19.73 -9.68 11.23
N LEU A 308 -20.45 -8.71 11.78
CA LEU A 308 -19.94 -7.33 11.99
C LEU A 308 -18.69 -7.35 12.86
N PHE A 309 -18.71 -8.08 13.97
CA PHE A 309 -17.55 -8.20 14.87
C PHE A 309 -16.32 -8.74 14.13
N LEU A 310 -16.49 -9.75 13.28
CA LEU A 310 -15.39 -10.38 12.55
C LEU A 310 -14.87 -9.49 11.42
N VAL A 311 -15.76 -8.75 10.77
CA VAL A 311 -15.39 -7.84 9.68
C VAL A 311 -14.63 -6.60 10.18
N LEU A 312 -14.74 -6.25 11.46
CA LEU A 312 -13.92 -5.20 12.10
C LEU A 312 -12.42 -5.48 12.04
N HIS A 313 -12.02 -6.77 11.97
CA HIS A 313 -10.60 -7.15 11.90
C HIS A 313 -9.88 -6.55 10.68
N GLY A 314 -10.47 -6.64 9.49
CA GLY A 314 -9.81 -6.25 8.24
C GLY A 314 -9.30 -4.78 8.22
N PRO A 315 -10.15 -3.78 8.49
CA PRO A 315 -9.70 -2.40 8.53
C PRO A 315 -8.71 -2.10 9.68
N ILE A 316 -8.76 -2.84 10.80
CA ILE A 316 -7.76 -2.75 11.87
C ILE A 316 -6.41 -3.22 11.33
N ALA A 317 -6.35 -4.38 10.69
CA ALA A 317 -5.17 -4.93 10.05
C ALA A 317 -4.57 -3.94 9.04
N THR A 318 -5.39 -3.42 8.12
CA THR A 318 -5.02 -2.39 7.15
C THR A 318 -4.38 -1.16 7.81
N ASN A 319 -4.99 -0.67 8.88
CA ASN A 319 -4.52 0.56 9.54
C ASN A 319 -3.26 0.35 10.38
N ILE A 320 -3.04 -0.82 10.94
CA ILE A 320 -1.77 -1.14 11.60
C ILE A 320 -0.61 -0.97 10.59
N LEU A 321 -0.79 -1.46 9.35
CA LEU A 321 0.20 -1.28 8.29
C LEU A 321 0.35 0.20 7.89
N ASN A 322 -0.75 0.92 7.73
CA ASN A 322 -0.73 2.35 7.40
C ASN A 322 0.02 3.17 8.45
N VAL A 323 -0.29 2.99 9.74
CA VAL A 323 0.36 3.71 10.86
C VAL A 323 1.85 3.40 10.92
N TYR A 324 2.23 2.11 10.81
CA TYR A 324 3.63 1.68 10.79
C TYR A 324 4.39 2.33 9.63
N SER A 325 3.94 2.16 8.40
CA SER A 325 4.64 2.67 7.22
C SER A 325 4.64 4.20 7.14
N THR A 326 3.60 4.89 7.66
CA THR A 326 3.61 6.34 7.79
C THR A 326 4.72 6.80 8.72
N SER A 327 4.91 6.14 9.85
CA SER A 327 5.99 6.47 10.80
C SER A 327 7.38 6.23 10.19
N VAL A 328 7.55 5.13 9.45
CA VAL A 328 8.81 4.81 8.76
C VAL A 328 9.09 5.80 7.62
N SER A 329 8.06 6.21 6.88
CA SER A 329 8.18 7.24 5.82
C SER A 329 8.55 8.61 6.41
N ALA A 330 8.03 8.96 7.58
CA ALA A 330 8.40 10.18 8.28
C ALA A 330 9.86 10.17 8.76
N LEU A 331 10.41 9.01 9.16
CA LEU A 331 11.84 8.88 9.43
C LEU A 331 12.70 9.07 8.17
N ALA A 332 12.17 8.72 7.00
CA ALA A 332 12.90 8.91 5.74
C ALA A 332 13.13 10.38 5.36
N VAL A 333 12.43 11.35 5.98
CA VAL A 333 12.69 12.78 5.83
C VAL A 333 13.61 13.35 6.92
N ASP A 334 14.44 12.49 7.53
CA ASP A 334 15.47 12.81 8.53
C ASP A 334 14.93 13.38 9.86
N ILE A 335 13.68 13.05 10.21
CA ILE A 335 13.15 13.37 11.53
C ILE A 335 13.85 12.48 12.56
N LYS A 336 14.62 13.12 13.46
CA LYS A 336 15.43 12.44 14.48
C LYS A 336 14.63 12.11 15.74
N VAL A 337 13.61 11.26 15.59
CA VAL A 337 12.76 10.80 16.69
C VAL A 337 12.68 9.28 16.63
N PRO A 338 12.73 8.55 17.75
CA PRO A 338 12.55 7.11 17.75
C PRO A 338 11.22 6.70 17.08
N ARG A 339 11.22 5.61 16.29
CA ARG A 339 10.05 5.17 15.52
C ARG A 339 8.78 5.06 16.37
N HIS A 340 8.86 4.43 17.54
CA HIS A 340 7.70 4.25 18.40
C HIS A 340 7.06 5.57 18.85
N VAL A 341 7.86 6.60 19.13
CA VAL A 341 7.36 7.95 19.47
C VAL A 341 6.69 8.58 18.25
N LEU A 342 7.33 8.45 17.08
CA LEU A 342 6.77 8.99 15.84
C LEU A 342 5.47 8.26 15.44
N THR A 343 5.38 6.95 15.69
CA THR A 343 4.15 6.19 15.49
C THR A 343 3.00 6.73 16.35
N ILE A 344 3.29 7.09 17.61
CA ILE A 344 2.29 7.71 18.49
C ILE A 344 1.89 9.11 17.99
N ILE A 345 2.85 9.93 17.56
CA ILE A 345 2.57 11.26 17.00
C ILE A 345 1.68 11.16 15.75
N VAL A 346 2.01 10.27 14.83
CA VAL A 346 1.19 9.98 13.64
C VAL A 346 -0.21 9.52 14.05
N GLY A 347 -0.30 8.64 15.05
CA GLY A 347 -1.56 8.15 15.58
C GLY A 347 -2.44 9.24 16.18
N VAL A 348 -1.87 10.14 16.99
CA VAL A 348 -2.62 11.28 17.55
C VAL A 348 -3.12 12.21 16.46
N PHE A 349 -2.26 12.55 15.48
CA PHE A 349 -2.66 13.40 14.36
C PHE A 349 -3.74 12.73 13.49
N ALA A 350 -3.59 11.45 13.17
CA ALA A 350 -4.58 10.70 12.41
C ALA A 350 -5.92 10.57 13.17
N THR A 351 -5.88 10.44 14.51
CA THR A 351 -7.10 10.44 15.35
C THR A 351 -7.84 11.75 15.26
N ALA A 352 -7.13 12.87 15.41
CA ALA A 352 -7.73 14.21 15.29
C ALA A 352 -8.33 14.44 13.88
N PHE A 353 -7.60 14.01 12.85
CA PHE A 353 -8.05 14.09 11.46
C PHE A 353 -9.26 13.19 11.20
N THR A 354 -9.30 11.98 11.73
CA THR A 354 -10.47 11.09 11.66
C THR A 354 -11.70 11.74 12.27
N LEU A 355 -11.58 12.27 13.49
CA LEU A 355 -12.69 12.95 14.16
C LEU A 355 -13.18 14.17 13.35
N TYR A 356 -12.24 14.95 12.79
CA TYR A 356 -12.61 16.06 11.90
C TYR A 356 -13.43 15.56 10.70
N LEU A 357 -12.97 14.52 9.98
CA LEU A 357 -13.67 14.00 8.80
C LEU A 357 -15.06 13.44 9.14
N VAL A 358 -15.17 12.68 10.23
CA VAL A 358 -16.44 12.06 10.68
C VAL A 358 -17.52 13.10 10.95
N PHE A 359 -17.15 14.28 11.47
CA PHE A 359 -18.12 15.33 11.80
C PHE A 359 -18.25 16.43 10.73
N ALA A 360 -17.35 16.50 9.75
CA ALA A 360 -17.29 17.59 8.77
C ALA A 360 -17.60 17.20 7.33
N GLY A 361 -17.68 15.89 6.99
CA GLY A 361 -17.79 15.46 5.60
C GLY A 361 -18.69 14.24 5.36
N SER A 362 -18.82 13.86 4.08
CA SER A 362 -19.41 12.58 3.67
C SER A 362 -18.30 11.57 3.36
N LEU A 363 -18.48 10.31 3.79
CA LEU A 363 -17.50 9.24 3.56
C LEU A 363 -17.24 9.01 2.07
N ALA A 364 -18.29 9.02 1.25
CA ALA A 364 -18.18 8.75 -0.19
C ALA A 364 -17.32 9.78 -0.92
N GLU A 365 -17.51 11.08 -0.64
CA GLU A 365 -16.72 12.16 -1.25
C GLU A 365 -15.26 12.11 -0.82
N GLN A 366 -15.01 11.86 0.48
CA GLN A 366 -13.67 11.77 1.00
C GLN A 366 -12.91 10.54 0.43
N LEU A 367 -13.60 9.41 0.31
CA LEU A 367 -13.04 8.20 -0.26
C LEU A 367 -12.63 8.41 -1.73
N ASP A 368 -13.50 9.00 -2.55
CA ASP A 368 -13.20 9.28 -3.96
C ASP A 368 -12.00 10.23 -4.11
N ALA A 369 -12.00 11.34 -3.35
CA ALA A 369 -10.88 12.29 -3.36
C ALA A 369 -9.55 11.63 -2.99
N TRP A 370 -9.57 10.74 -2.00
CA TRP A 370 -8.37 10.01 -1.58
C TRP A 370 -7.90 8.98 -2.61
N LEU A 371 -8.80 8.21 -3.23
CA LEU A 371 -8.48 7.28 -4.31
C LEU A 371 -7.84 8.01 -5.49
N ALA A 372 -8.44 9.12 -5.93
CA ALA A 372 -7.89 9.94 -7.01
C ALA A 372 -6.50 10.48 -6.68
N SER A 373 -6.27 10.93 -5.44
CA SER A 373 -4.98 11.46 -4.99
C SER A 373 -3.88 10.42 -4.99
N VAL A 374 -4.18 9.17 -4.62
CA VAL A 374 -3.20 8.05 -4.65
C VAL A 374 -2.73 7.79 -6.08
N VAL A 375 -3.66 7.64 -7.02
CA VAL A 375 -3.32 7.40 -8.44
C VAL A 375 -2.49 8.56 -8.99
N ALA A 376 -2.83 9.79 -8.61
CA ALA A 376 -2.17 10.98 -9.11
C ALA A 376 -0.67 11.01 -8.83
N TRP A 377 -0.22 10.65 -7.63
CA TRP A 377 1.20 10.72 -7.29
C TRP A 377 1.93 9.38 -7.39
N ALA A 378 1.26 8.28 -7.03
CA ALA A 378 1.90 6.98 -6.92
C ALA A 378 2.25 6.40 -8.29
N SER A 379 1.43 6.62 -9.32
CA SER A 379 1.69 6.10 -10.66
C SER A 379 2.95 6.70 -11.31
N PRO A 380 3.18 8.02 -11.39
CA PRO A 380 4.42 8.57 -11.93
C PRO A 380 5.63 8.25 -11.06
N TRP A 381 5.50 8.27 -9.72
CA TRP A 381 6.57 7.89 -8.81
C TRP A 381 6.98 6.42 -9.02
N ALA A 382 6.02 5.52 -9.13
CA ALA A 382 6.29 4.11 -9.36
C ALA A 382 7.06 3.87 -10.66
N ALA A 383 6.69 4.55 -11.75
CA ALA A 383 7.39 4.43 -13.02
C ALA A 383 8.86 4.87 -12.92
N ILE A 384 9.12 6.00 -12.23
CA ILE A 384 10.49 6.47 -11.99
C ILE A 384 11.29 5.43 -11.18
N MET A 385 10.69 4.87 -10.11
CA MET A 385 11.34 3.84 -9.29
C MET A 385 11.65 2.57 -10.07
N LEU A 386 10.71 2.09 -10.91
CA LEU A 386 10.91 0.91 -11.76
C LEU A 386 12.02 1.13 -12.78
N VAL A 387 11.98 2.26 -13.49
CA VAL A 387 13.01 2.62 -14.47
C VAL A 387 14.37 2.76 -13.80
N HIS A 388 14.43 3.43 -12.64
CA HIS A 388 15.67 3.61 -11.89
C HIS A 388 16.24 2.27 -11.44
N PHE A 389 15.43 1.49 -10.73
CA PHE A 389 15.88 0.26 -10.09
C PHE A 389 16.24 -0.84 -11.11
N TYR A 390 15.33 -1.15 -12.06
CA TYR A 390 15.50 -2.27 -12.96
C TYR A 390 16.26 -1.94 -14.25
N ILE A 391 16.06 -0.75 -14.81
CA ILE A 391 16.62 -0.39 -16.13
C ILE A 391 17.95 0.32 -15.98
N ILE A 392 18.03 1.36 -15.14
CA ILE A 392 19.23 2.18 -14.99
C ILE A 392 20.25 1.49 -14.09
N ARG A 393 19.82 1.10 -12.89
CA ARG A 393 20.69 0.50 -11.86
C ARG A 393 20.84 -1.01 -11.96
N ARG A 394 19.95 -1.68 -12.66
CA ARG A 394 19.96 -3.15 -12.80
C ARG A 394 20.04 -3.87 -11.46
N GLU A 395 19.26 -3.35 -10.48
CA GLU A 395 19.18 -3.83 -9.09
C GLU A 395 20.46 -3.62 -8.25
N ASP A 396 21.45 -2.90 -8.77
CA ASP A 396 22.68 -2.55 -8.05
C ASP A 396 22.51 -1.17 -7.40
N ILE A 397 22.12 -1.15 -6.13
CA ILE A 397 21.89 0.04 -5.33
C ILE A 397 22.98 0.16 -4.27
N ASP A 398 23.67 1.30 -4.26
CA ASP A 398 24.59 1.67 -3.18
C ASP A 398 23.78 2.03 -1.93
N VAL A 399 23.50 1.02 -1.12
CA VAL A 399 22.65 1.14 0.08
C VAL A 399 23.33 2.09 1.10
N GLU A 400 24.65 2.05 1.23
CA GLU A 400 25.38 2.93 2.15
C GLU A 400 25.20 4.42 1.81
N ALA A 401 25.24 4.75 0.51
CA ALA A 401 25.05 6.11 0.03
C ALA A 401 23.67 6.69 0.40
N LEU A 402 22.64 5.85 0.59
CA LEU A 402 21.31 6.30 0.99
C LEU A 402 21.28 6.92 2.41
N TYR A 403 22.29 6.62 3.24
CA TYR A 403 22.38 7.08 4.64
C TYR A 403 23.42 8.15 4.87
N GLN A 404 24.27 8.45 3.87
CA GLN A 404 25.24 9.52 3.96
C GLN A 404 24.55 10.87 4.20
N PRO A 405 25.21 11.83 4.88
CA PRO A 405 24.65 13.16 5.09
C PRO A 405 24.26 13.84 3.78
N PRO A 406 23.20 14.66 3.76
CA PRO A 406 22.86 15.47 2.60
C PRO A 406 24.10 16.27 2.10
N ARG A 407 24.23 16.45 0.80
CA ARG A 407 25.38 17.07 0.07
C ARG A 407 26.65 16.23 0.01
N GLU A 408 26.86 15.27 0.92
CA GLU A 408 28.00 14.35 0.91
C GLU A 408 27.67 13.01 0.30
N SER A 409 26.38 12.73 0.16
CA SER A 409 25.88 11.44 -0.34
C SER A 409 26.25 11.23 -1.82
N ARG A 410 26.76 10.05 -2.12
CA ARG A 410 27.08 9.61 -3.48
C ARG A 410 25.84 9.53 -4.41
N VAL A 411 24.63 9.49 -3.85
CA VAL A 411 23.39 9.59 -4.67
C VAL A 411 23.04 11.04 -5.04
N GLY A 412 23.79 12.01 -4.54
CA GLY A 412 23.52 13.43 -4.72
C GLY A 412 22.38 13.95 -3.82
N ASP A 413 22.23 15.27 -3.78
CA ASP A 413 21.21 15.91 -2.91
C ASP A 413 19.82 15.88 -3.55
N VAL A 414 19.70 16.33 -4.80
CA VAL A 414 18.45 16.31 -5.59
C VAL A 414 18.75 15.84 -6.99
N ASN A 415 18.06 14.81 -7.44
CA ASN A 415 18.07 14.38 -8.85
C ASN A 415 16.97 15.12 -9.63
N TRP A 416 17.36 16.16 -10.33
CA TRP A 416 16.43 17.01 -11.09
C TRP A 416 15.73 16.25 -12.22
N ALA A 417 16.36 15.25 -12.83
CA ALA A 417 15.70 14.43 -13.84
C ALA A 417 14.48 13.69 -13.24
N ALA A 418 14.63 13.12 -12.03
CA ALA A 418 13.53 12.46 -11.33
C ALA A 418 12.46 13.47 -10.88
N MET A 419 12.87 14.63 -10.33
CA MET A 419 11.91 15.64 -9.87
C MET A 419 11.07 16.23 -11.01
N ILE A 420 11.72 16.61 -12.12
CA ILE A 420 11.02 17.11 -13.31
C ILE A 420 10.07 16.06 -13.85
N SER A 421 10.53 14.81 -13.97
CA SER A 421 9.71 13.71 -14.46
C SER A 421 8.51 13.43 -13.58
N LEU A 422 8.68 13.52 -12.25
CA LEU A 422 7.57 13.37 -11.30
C LEU A 422 6.55 14.50 -11.47
N LEU A 423 7.00 15.75 -11.51
CA LEU A 423 6.10 16.91 -11.65
C LEU A 423 5.32 16.88 -12.98
N VAL A 424 6.01 16.57 -14.10
CA VAL A 424 5.34 16.41 -15.41
C VAL A 424 4.39 15.23 -15.37
N GLY A 425 4.78 14.10 -14.75
CA GLY A 425 3.93 12.94 -14.57
C GLY A 425 2.68 13.23 -13.75
N LEU A 426 2.80 14.00 -12.65
CA LEU A 426 1.66 14.47 -11.86
C LEU A 426 0.67 15.28 -12.70
N VAL A 427 1.17 16.23 -13.48
CA VAL A 427 0.32 17.03 -14.38
C VAL A 427 -0.37 16.15 -15.42
N MET A 428 0.36 15.22 -16.02
CA MET A 428 -0.21 14.32 -17.02
C MET A 428 -1.25 13.39 -16.42
N THR A 429 -1.01 12.87 -15.20
CA THR A 429 -2.01 12.08 -14.47
C THR A 429 -3.28 12.90 -14.25
N TRP A 430 -3.15 14.12 -13.73
CA TRP A 430 -4.30 14.99 -13.48
C TRP A 430 -5.07 15.32 -14.78
N LEU A 431 -4.39 15.62 -15.88
CA LEU A 431 -5.05 15.94 -17.15
C LEU A 431 -6.01 14.84 -17.64
N PHE A 432 -5.69 13.57 -17.37
CA PHE A 432 -6.45 12.39 -17.76
C PHE A 432 -7.29 11.78 -16.62
N LEU A 433 -7.28 12.37 -15.42
CA LEU A 433 -8.01 11.88 -14.26
C LEU A 433 -9.50 12.22 -14.37
N TYR A 434 -10.34 11.22 -14.11
CA TYR A 434 -11.77 11.42 -13.98
C TYR A 434 -12.27 10.70 -12.71
N GLY A 435 -12.92 11.44 -11.83
CA GLY A 435 -13.49 10.93 -10.58
C GLY A 435 -14.82 11.57 -10.28
N LEU A 436 -15.42 11.22 -9.16
CA LEU A 436 -16.70 11.75 -8.70
C LEU A 436 -16.61 13.24 -8.31
N VAL A 437 -15.45 13.69 -7.83
CA VAL A 437 -15.24 15.07 -7.38
C VAL A 437 -14.92 15.98 -8.58
N ALA A 438 -15.90 16.74 -9.02
CA ALA A 438 -15.82 17.59 -10.21
C ALA A 438 -14.58 18.51 -10.29
N PRO A 439 -14.10 19.19 -9.21
CA PRO A 439 -12.89 20.00 -9.25
C PRO A 439 -11.60 19.22 -9.59
N LEU A 440 -11.55 17.92 -9.30
CA LEU A 440 -10.40 17.07 -9.56
C LEU A 440 -10.38 16.50 -10.98
N GLN A 441 -11.48 16.61 -11.74
CA GLN A 441 -11.58 16.10 -13.11
C GLN A 441 -10.69 16.89 -14.06
N GLY A 442 -9.78 16.18 -14.73
CA GLY A 442 -8.87 16.76 -15.71
C GLY A 442 -9.55 17.17 -17.02
N PRO A 443 -9.05 18.21 -17.69
CA PRO A 443 -9.65 18.73 -18.93
C PRO A 443 -9.66 17.73 -20.08
N ILE A 444 -8.64 16.89 -20.22
CA ILE A 444 -8.56 15.86 -21.28
C ILE A 444 -9.57 14.74 -20.99
N ALA A 445 -9.64 14.28 -19.75
CA ALA A 445 -10.64 13.27 -19.36
C ALA A 445 -12.06 13.74 -19.64
N ARG A 446 -12.39 15.01 -19.34
CA ARG A 446 -13.69 15.62 -19.68
C ARG A 446 -13.93 15.68 -21.17
N ALA A 447 -12.91 16.08 -21.97
CA ALA A 447 -13.01 16.12 -23.43
C ALA A 447 -13.19 14.70 -24.05
N LEU A 448 -12.74 13.65 -23.36
CA LEU A 448 -12.92 12.25 -23.72
C LEU A 448 -14.19 11.64 -23.09
N ASN A 449 -15.16 12.45 -22.69
CA ASN A 449 -16.43 12.03 -22.07
C ASN A 449 -16.25 11.22 -20.78
N GLY A 450 -15.22 11.55 -19.99
CA GLY A 450 -14.94 10.89 -18.72
C GLY A 450 -14.10 9.62 -18.82
N LEU A 451 -13.49 9.34 -19.95
CA LEU A 451 -12.53 8.23 -20.08
C LEU A 451 -11.30 8.51 -19.22
N ASP A 452 -11.08 7.66 -18.20
CA ASP A 452 -9.94 7.78 -17.29
C ASP A 452 -8.76 6.94 -17.75
N LEU A 453 -7.68 7.63 -18.12
CA LEU A 453 -6.39 7.04 -18.51
C LEU A 453 -5.25 7.59 -17.64
N SER A 454 -5.57 8.15 -16.48
CA SER A 454 -4.66 8.91 -15.61
C SER A 454 -3.41 8.12 -15.21
N TRP A 455 -3.59 6.90 -14.72
CA TRP A 455 -2.49 6.06 -14.27
C TRP A 455 -1.50 5.76 -15.43
N LEU A 456 -2.03 5.48 -16.63
CA LEU A 456 -1.22 5.14 -17.80
C LEU A 456 -0.46 6.37 -18.32
N ALA A 457 -1.16 7.51 -18.45
CA ALA A 457 -0.55 8.78 -18.86
C ALA A 457 0.56 9.20 -17.90
N GLY A 458 0.32 9.13 -16.58
CA GLY A 458 1.31 9.46 -15.57
C GLY A 458 2.52 8.54 -15.59
N MET A 459 2.30 7.23 -15.60
CA MET A 459 3.38 6.24 -15.60
C MET A 459 4.25 6.34 -16.86
N LEU A 460 3.63 6.35 -18.04
CA LEU A 460 4.37 6.40 -19.31
C LEU A 460 5.16 7.71 -19.42
N THR A 461 4.53 8.83 -19.15
CA THR A 461 5.20 10.14 -19.24
C THR A 461 6.37 10.23 -18.27
N ALA A 462 6.15 9.91 -16.99
CA ALA A 462 7.21 10.01 -15.98
C ALA A 462 8.35 9.02 -16.25
N GLY A 463 8.04 7.78 -16.61
CA GLY A 463 9.05 6.76 -16.88
C GLY A 463 9.90 7.07 -18.10
N ILE A 464 9.27 7.43 -19.21
CA ILE A 464 9.96 7.77 -20.47
C ILE A 464 10.80 9.04 -20.28
N LEU A 465 10.20 10.09 -19.70
CA LEU A 465 10.91 11.35 -19.48
C LEU A 465 12.11 11.17 -18.53
N TYR A 466 11.94 10.41 -17.45
CA TYR A 466 13.04 10.12 -16.53
C TYR A 466 14.19 9.39 -17.21
N TYR A 467 13.89 8.36 -18.01
CA TYR A 467 14.91 7.63 -18.76
C TYR A 467 15.62 8.55 -19.77
N ALA A 468 14.87 9.37 -20.52
CA ALA A 468 15.42 10.30 -21.49
C ALA A 468 16.33 11.36 -20.83
N LEU A 469 15.86 12.03 -19.77
CA LEU A 469 16.65 13.03 -19.05
C LEU A 469 17.90 12.42 -18.41
N HIS A 470 17.81 11.19 -17.89
CA HIS A 470 18.98 10.49 -17.39
C HIS A 470 20.01 10.22 -18.49
N ARG A 471 19.58 9.79 -19.69
CA ARG A 471 20.48 9.56 -20.85
C ARG A 471 21.10 10.85 -21.37
N LEU A 472 20.42 11.99 -21.23
CA LEU A 472 20.92 13.31 -21.61
C LEU A 472 21.86 13.94 -20.56
N GLY A 473 22.13 13.24 -19.43
CA GLY A 473 23.03 13.72 -18.40
C GLY A 473 22.45 14.81 -17.49
N VAL A 474 21.14 15.01 -17.49
CA VAL A 474 20.47 15.97 -16.59
C VAL A 474 20.47 15.46 -15.13
N ALA A 475 20.58 14.14 -14.93
CA ALA A 475 20.74 13.56 -13.61
C ALA A 475 22.04 14.04 -12.97
N THR A 476 22.01 14.38 -11.67
CA THR A 476 23.21 14.68 -10.88
C THR A 476 24.19 13.52 -11.04
N PRO A 477 25.47 13.75 -11.39
CA PRO A 477 26.44 12.67 -11.48
C PRO A 477 26.52 11.99 -10.14
N GLN A 478 26.09 10.74 -10.06
CA GLN A 478 26.42 9.91 -8.93
C GLN A 478 27.91 9.61 -9.07
N THR A 479 28.72 10.19 -8.20
CA THR A 479 30.17 10.01 -8.20
C THR A 479 30.46 8.52 -8.11
N GLY A 480 31.01 7.96 -9.18
CA GLY A 480 31.01 6.53 -9.49
C GLY A 480 31.74 5.65 -8.49
N VAL A 481 31.14 4.54 -8.22
CA VAL A 481 31.86 3.29 -7.97
C VAL A 481 32.11 2.68 -9.36
N GLY A 482 33.30 2.89 -9.94
CA GLY A 482 33.58 2.30 -11.27
C GLY A 482 34.81 2.83 -12.02
N GLN A 483 35.75 3.53 -11.39
CA GLN A 483 37.02 3.91 -12.02
C GLN A 483 38.25 3.62 -11.14
N GLY A 484 38.24 2.59 -10.32
CA GLY A 484 39.35 2.25 -9.41
C GLY A 484 40.03 0.91 -9.68
N ILE A 485 39.71 0.18 -10.75
CA ILE A 485 40.36 -1.10 -11.07
C ILE A 485 40.78 -1.11 -12.54
N GLY A 486 41.71 -0.23 -12.92
CA GLY A 486 42.18 -0.19 -14.32
C GLY A 486 43.56 0.45 -14.53
N GLU A 487 44.11 1.17 -13.59
CA GLU A 487 45.36 1.91 -13.82
C GLU A 487 46.58 1.51 -12.97
N SER A 488 46.48 0.55 -12.07
CA SER A 488 47.65 0.11 -11.28
C SER A 488 48.45 -1.06 -11.87
N SER A 489 48.13 -1.55 -13.08
CA SER A 489 48.89 -2.67 -13.68
C SER A 489 49.77 -2.31 -14.89
N ARG A 490 49.94 -0.99 -15.20
CA ARG A 490 50.82 -0.57 -16.33
C ARG A 490 52.04 0.26 -15.95
N ALA A 491 52.35 0.44 -14.68
CA ALA A 491 53.56 1.15 -14.23
C ALA A 491 54.53 0.20 -13.48
N GLY A 492 55.04 -0.78 -14.13
CA GLY A 492 56.00 -1.72 -13.49
C GLY A 492 56.72 -2.60 -14.51
N GLY A 493 57.47 -2.00 -15.43
CA GLY A 493 58.21 -2.83 -16.39
C GLY A 493 59.10 -2.04 -17.32
N LYS A 494 60.09 -1.30 -16.81
CA LYS A 494 61.29 -0.91 -17.54
C LYS A 494 62.28 -0.23 -16.61
N THR A 495 63.28 -0.98 -16.14
CA THR A 495 64.69 -0.67 -15.81
C THR A 495 65.25 -1.96 -15.23
N GLY A 496 66.27 -2.50 -15.64
CA GLY A 496 67.47 -2.25 -16.38
C GLY A 496 68.37 -3.43 -16.24
N GLY A 497 69.35 -3.48 -17.07
CA GLY A 497 70.52 -4.30 -16.94
C GLY A 497 70.67 -5.35 -17.99
#